data_502435efb2029321ceff6dfbee12f2fc
#
_entry.id   502435efb2029321ceff6dfbee12f2fc
#
_cell.length_a   1.000
_cell.length_b   1.000
_cell.length_c   1.000
_cell.angle_alpha   90.00
_cell.angle_beta   90.00
_cell.angle_gamma   90.00
#
_symmetry.space_group_name_H-M   'P 1'
#
loop_
_entity.id
_entity.type
_entity.pdbx_description
1 polymer ?
#
loop_
_entity_poly.entity_id
_entity_poly.type
_entity_poly.pdbx_seq_one_letter_code
_entity_poly.pdbx_strand_id
1 'polypeptide(L)'
;MKGFGYDYAPFPAVEPGTLTILRFALGTLVLLPLALFLSVCARLSAATRTRRLASLRLLGLSARSTQRVNAAENVAAALLGALLGLGEYEVLNQVMTRTGLPSLRWYPEDGDLSAATVAVCLLGCPALAWFAGRAGARAAATTPLAVRRVAAPARPAARGGLLLLCGLGIVVGYCGLALAGRPASSTGPNAFLVPAGVLLTGLGLVLSLPLVSYVLARRVADRTGSLTLNLAMRRNEVEPGSTMRVVSGLVVLVFAASLAQGVLIQLEQVTRPSSPVQDYSLALRGLTPQQQHDLSRVPGVRAHALLMDSWVDLDTLPDDAVPDQATALVATCGQLAALVRHSEGCVDGRPMRLTDPNSSVGSDLAPGTRFTFRMDGDGDGGKGTGRTVDVVLPAEQVVYSAHTPSAVGNAALIVPPSALPAGAGPEAGLLVLAGSSEPAQVRQVLDGIAAVTPIAEIELVGVNIQGLQQIAVIETLLALGMIMGLVIGVGAFLVSVTDRAVERRAHVTAVTLMGARPRTLRAVQVVQVVLPLAVGLALALVCGKLAESSYLITGGSEIQWDTAGLPVLAAASVGVVAVAVLGTLPLVGRRIDPELIRRD
;
A
#
# COMPACT_ATOMS: atom_id res chain seq x y z
N MET A 1 -15.44 -5.63 8.67
CA MET A 1 -15.84 -4.87 7.48
C MET A 1 -16.88 -5.68 6.77
N LYS A 2 -18.13 -5.27 6.82
CA LYS A 2 -19.17 -5.80 5.94
C LYS A 2 -18.98 -5.11 4.60
N GLY A 3 -18.97 -5.85 3.51
CA GLY A 3 -19.22 -5.26 2.22
C GLY A 3 -18.06 -4.90 1.30
N PHE A 4 -16.81 -5.23 1.60
CA PHE A 4 -15.78 -5.08 0.57
C PHE A 4 -16.01 -6.10 -0.58
N GLY A 5 -17.06 -5.86 -1.35
CA GLY A 5 -17.31 -6.51 -2.64
C GLY A 5 -18.12 -7.79 -2.64
N TYR A 6 -18.39 -8.42 -1.49
CA TYR A 6 -19.15 -9.67 -1.43
C TYR A 6 -20.06 -9.72 -0.21
N ASP A 7 -21.38 -9.59 -0.41
CA ASP A 7 -22.39 -9.75 0.64
C ASP A 7 -22.42 -11.17 1.26
N TYR A 8 -21.83 -12.14 0.58
CA TYR A 8 -21.86 -13.56 0.94
C TYR A 8 -20.47 -14.22 1.06
N ALA A 9 -19.38 -13.45 1.05
CA ALA A 9 -18.08 -14.05 1.29
C ALA A 9 -18.00 -14.56 2.73
N PRO A 10 -17.82 -15.85 2.97
CA PRO A 10 -17.66 -16.41 4.33
C PRO A 10 -16.38 -15.88 5.00
N PHE A 11 -15.52 -15.23 4.23
CA PHE A 11 -14.23 -14.71 4.70
C PHE A 11 -14.14 -13.19 4.47
N PRO A 12 -13.55 -12.43 5.42
CA PRO A 12 -13.32 -11.00 5.24
C PRO A 12 -12.36 -10.78 4.06
N ALA A 13 -12.65 -9.78 3.21
CA ALA A 13 -11.80 -9.41 2.07
C ALA A 13 -10.34 -9.08 2.45
N VAL A 14 -10.11 -8.73 3.71
CA VAL A 14 -8.79 -8.47 4.28
C VAL A 14 -8.69 -9.18 5.63
N GLU A 15 -7.68 -10.01 5.80
CA GLU A 15 -7.39 -10.73 7.04
C GLU A 15 -7.21 -9.76 8.22
N PRO A 16 -7.69 -10.08 9.44
CA PRO A 16 -7.63 -9.17 10.59
C PRO A 16 -6.22 -8.64 10.92
N GLY A 17 -5.20 -9.47 10.75
CA GLY A 17 -3.80 -9.10 10.93
C GLY A 17 -3.36 -8.04 9.91
N THR A 18 -3.61 -8.29 8.65
CA THR A 18 -3.29 -7.40 7.52
C THR A 18 -4.10 -6.09 7.61
N LEU A 19 -5.37 -6.17 8.05
CA LEU A 19 -6.20 -5.00 8.29
C LEU A 19 -5.61 -4.06 9.35
N THR A 20 -4.98 -4.60 10.39
CA THR A 20 -4.32 -3.80 11.43
C THR A 20 -3.11 -3.05 10.86
N ILE A 21 -2.29 -3.72 10.05
CA ILE A 21 -1.14 -3.12 9.37
C ILE A 21 -1.62 -2.04 8.40
N LEU A 22 -2.66 -2.31 7.62
CA LEU A 22 -3.24 -1.37 6.67
C LEU A 22 -3.80 -0.12 7.37
N ARG A 23 -4.53 -0.28 8.49
CA ARG A 23 -5.02 0.85 9.31
C ARG A 23 -3.87 1.71 9.84
N PHE A 24 -2.79 1.07 10.29
CA PHE A 24 -1.60 1.80 10.75
C PHE A 24 -0.92 2.56 9.60
N ALA A 25 -0.75 1.93 8.45
CA ALA A 25 -0.15 2.55 7.26
C ALA A 25 -1.00 3.73 6.76
N LEU A 26 -2.31 3.55 6.57
CA LEU A 26 -3.23 4.60 6.15
C LEU A 26 -3.33 5.73 7.19
N GLY A 27 -3.40 5.37 8.47
CA GLY A 27 -3.38 6.34 9.56
C GLY A 27 -2.11 7.20 9.52
N THR A 28 -0.97 6.59 9.33
CA THR A 28 0.31 7.32 9.23
C THR A 28 0.36 8.20 7.99
N LEU A 29 -0.08 7.70 6.83
CA LEU A 29 -0.08 8.42 5.56
C LEU A 29 -0.99 9.65 5.57
N VAL A 30 -2.11 9.61 6.28
CA VAL A 30 -3.12 10.67 6.28
C VAL A 30 -3.05 11.54 7.54
N LEU A 31 -3.03 10.93 8.74
CA LEU A 31 -3.11 11.68 10.00
C LEU A 31 -1.85 12.49 10.27
N LEU A 32 -0.68 12.03 9.83
CA LEU A 32 0.57 12.73 10.13
C LEU A 32 0.74 13.99 9.27
N PRO A 33 0.51 13.98 7.93
CA PRO A 33 0.41 15.21 7.15
C PRO A 33 -0.70 16.14 7.64
N LEU A 34 -1.84 15.60 8.05
CA LEU A 34 -2.95 16.38 8.60
C LEU A 34 -2.57 17.09 9.91
N ALA A 35 -1.92 16.41 10.84
CA ALA A 35 -1.45 17.00 12.09
C ALA A 35 -0.42 18.12 11.84
N LEU A 36 0.46 17.94 10.88
CA LEU A 36 1.42 18.96 10.46
C LEU A 36 0.71 20.13 9.79
N PHE A 37 -0.29 19.89 8.93
CA PHE A 37 -1.11 20.92 8.31
C PHE A 37 -1.85 21.76 9.37
N LEU A 38 -2.49 21.12 10.32
CA LEU A 38 -3.16 21.80 11.44
C LEU A 38 -2.17 22.63 12.27
N SER A 39 -0.96 22.10 12.51
CA SER A 39 0.10 22.86 13.20
C SER A 39 0.54 24.10 12.44
N VAL A 40 0.59 24.04 11.12
CA VAL A 40 0.88 25.20 10.24
C VAL A 40 -0.28 26.19 10.29
N CYS A 41 -1.51 25.74 10.11
CA CYS A 41 -2.71 26.59 10.16
C CYS A 41 -2.90 27.30 11.50
N ALA A 42 -2.61 26.61 12.62
CA ALA A 42 -2.69 27.21 13.96
C ALA A 42 -1.74 28.41 14.15
N ARG A 43 -0.68 28.48 13.37
CA ARG A 43 0.32 29.57 13.41
C ARG A 43 0.10 30.61 12.31
N LEU A 44 -0.80 30.32 11.37
CA LEU A 44 -1.16 31.25 10.30
C LEU A 44 -1.61 32.58 10.91
N SER A 45 -1.18 33.68 10.31
CA SER A 45 -1.56 35.02 10.76
C SER A 45 -1.23 35.34 12.24
N ALA A 46 -0.24 34.62 12.83
CA ALA A 46 0.12 34.85 14.23
C ALA A 46 0.50 36.33 14.49
N ALA A 47 1.17 36.97 13.56
CA ALA A 47 1.57 38.38 13.67
C ALA A 47 0.35 39.32 13.65
N THR A 48 -0.59 39.13 12.72
CA THR A 48 -1.84 39.90 12.62
C THR A 48 -2.74 39.70 13.83
N ARG A 49 -2.85 38.45 14.31
CA ARG A 49 -3.56 38.12 15.54
C ARG A 49 -2.92 38.77 16.76
N THR A 50 -1.59 38.73 16.86
CA THR A 50 -0.86 39.34 17.99
C THR A 50 -1.09 40.85 18.03
N ARG A 51 -1.07 41.55 16.89
CA ARG A 51 -1.38 42.99 16.81
C ARG A 51 -2.82 43.26 17.22
N ARG A 52 -3.83 42.51 16.71
CA ARG A 52 -5.24 42.64 17.07
C ARG A 52 -5.48 42.37 18.57
N LEU A 53 -4.87 41.31 19.10
CA LEU A 53 -4.96 40.98 20.53
C LEU A 53 -4.27 42.03 21.40
N ALA A 54 -3.15 42.61 20.94
CA ALA A 54 -2.49 43.73 21.63
C ALA A 54 -3.37 44.99 21.65
N SER A 55 -4.02 45.35 20.54
CA SER A 55 -4.93 46.49 20.51
C SER A 55 -6.13 46.29 21.43
N LEU A 56 -6.71 45.11 21.52
CA LEU A 56 -7.80 44.79 22.46
C LEU A 56 -7.34 44.91 23.93
N ARG A 57 -6.08 44.59 24.23
CA ARG A 57 -5.50 44.80 25.58
C ARG A 57 -5.26 46.23 25.90
N LEU A 58 -4.85 47.06 24.93
CA LEU A 58 -4.73 48.51 25.13
C LEU A 58 -6.10 49.16 25.39
N LEU A 59 -7.19 48.58 24.91
CA LEU A 59 -8.56 48.97 25.23
C LEU A 59 -9.07 48.48 26.60
N GLY A 60 -8.18 47.82 27.41
CA GLY A 60 -8.49 47.42 28.77
C GLY A 60 -8.96 45.98 28.96
N LEU A 61 -9.00 45.14 27.89
CA LEU A 61 -9.35 43.73 28.05
C LEU A 61 -8.28 42.96 28.83
N SER A 62 -8.73 42.11 29.75
CA SER A 62 -7.84 41.24 30.49
C SER A 62 -7.17 40.17 29.59
N ALA A 63 -5.99 39.69 29.96
CA ALA A 63 -5.30 38.63 29.23
C ALA A 63 -6.15 37.36 29.08
N ARG A 64 -6.98 37.03 30.10
CA ARG A 64 -7.89 35.88 30.07
C ARG A 64 -9.04 36.07 29.08
N SER A 65 -9.64 37.28 29.04
CA SER A 65 -10.71 37.60 28.08
C SER A 65 -10.22 37.56 26.65
N THR A 66 -9.05 38.14 26.39
CA THR A 66 -8.38 38.10 25.07
C THR A 66 -8.09 36.67 24.60
N GLN A 67 -7.62 35.79 25.51
CA GLN A 67 -7.41 34.37 25.20
C GLN A 67 -8.73 33.64 24.88
N ARG A 68 -9.83 33.94 25.62
CA ARG A 68 -11.14 33.33 25.37
C ARG A 68 -11.70 33.73 24.02
N VAL A 69 -11.60 35.00 23.65
CA VAL A 69 -12.06 35.49 22.33
C VAL A 69 -11.32 34.77 21.21
N ASN A 70 -9.98 34.71 21.28
CA ASN A 70 -9.18 34.01 20.28
C ASN A 70 -9.48 32.50 20.21
N ALA A 71 -9.71 31.88 21.36
CA ALA A 71 -10.05 30.44 21.41
C ALA A 71 -11.46 30.21 20.85
N ALA A 72 -12.44 31.08 21.12
CA ALA A 72 -13.79 30.96 20.59
C ALA A 72 -13.83 31.12 19.05
N GLU A 73 -13.08 32.08 18.50
CA GLU A 73 -12.95 32.22 17.04
C GLU A 73 -12.41 30.94 16.39
N ASN A 74 -11.36 30.34 16.98
CA ASN A 74 -10.76 29.10 16.46
C ASN A 74 -11.72 27.91 16.60
N VAL A 75 -12.45 27.80 17.70
CA VAL A 75 -13.45 26.75 17.93
C VAL A 75 -14.60 26.86 16.93
N ALA A 76 -15.12 28.06 16.71
CA ALA A 76 -16.19 28.29 15.74
C ALA A 76 -15.76 27.91 14.32
N ALA A 77 -14.56 28.31 13.90
CA ALA A 77 -14.02 27.95 12.60
C ALA A 77 -13.79 26.43 12.47
N ALA A 78 -13.27 25.78 13.53
CA ALA A 78 -13.07 24.34 13.54
C ALA A 78 -14.37 23.55 13.51
N LEU A 79 -15.42 24.03 14.21
CA LEU A 79 -16.73 23.39 14.20
C LEU A 79 -17.38 23.50 12.80
N LEU A 80 -17.31 24.68 12.19
CA LEU A 80 -17.81 24.87 10.82
C LEU A 80 -17.05 23.98 9.84
N GLY A 81 -15.72 23.90 9.96
CA GLY A 81 -14.89 23.01 9.14
C GLY A 81 -15.22 21.52 9.35
N ALA A 82 -15.48 21.10 10.59
CA ALA A 82 -15.88 19.72 10.89
C ALA A 82 -17.25 19.38 10.30
N LEU A 83 -18.23 20.29 10.39
CA LEU A 83 -19.55 20.09 9.79
C LEU A 83 -19.50 20.03 8.26
N LEU A 84 -18.75 20.94 7.64
CA LEU A 84 -18.54 20.93 6.19
C LEU A 84 -17.82 19.65 5.74
N GLY A 85 -16.78 19.23 6.48
CA GLY A 85 -16.04 18.00 6.18
C GLY A 85 -16.89 16.74 6.32
N LEU A 86 -17.78 16.67 7.30
CA LEU A 86 -18.73 15.55 7.43
C LEU A 86 -19.74 15.55 6.28
N GLY A 87 -20.24 16.72 5.86
CA GLY A 87 -21.13 16.82 4.70
C GLY A 87 -20.44 16.44 3.39
N GLU A 88 -19.20 16.89 3.20
CA GLU A 88 -18.39 16.51 2.03
C GLU A 88 -18.07 15.01 2.01
N TYR A 89 -17.78 14.42 3.17
CA TYR A 89 -17.57 12.99 3.31
C TYR A 89 -18.81 12.19 2.87
N GLU A 90 -20.00 12.59 3.31
CA GLU A 90 -21.25 11.91 2.94
C GLU A 90 -21.50 12.00 1.43
N VAL A 91 -21.28 13.17 0.82
CA VAL A 91 -21.39 13.34 -0.63
C VAL A 91 -20.38 12.45 -1.34
N LEU A 92 -19.13 12.40 -0.85
CA LEU A 92 -18.08 11.56 -1.45
C LEU A 92 -18.42 10.07 -1.31
N ASN A 93 -18.95 9.63 -0.16
CA ASN A 93 -19.43 8.27 0.06
C ASN A 93 -20.48 7.88 -0.99
N GLN A 94 -21.48 8.74 -1.23
CA GLN A 94 -22.49 8.50 -2.26
C GLN A 94 -21.94 8.52 -3.69
N VAL A 95 -20.95 9.36 -3.99
CA VAL A 95 -20.28 9.35 -5.30
C VAL A 95 -19.52 8.04 -5.48
N MET A 96 -18.76 7.60 -4.48
CA MET A 96 -17.98 6.35 -4.54
C MET A 96 -18.86 5.11 -4.74
N THR A 97 -20.08 5.10 -4.18
CA THR A 97 -21.05 4.01 -4.42
C THR A 97 -21.50 3.91 -5.87
N ARG A 98 -21.53 5.05 -6.59
CA ARG A 98 -21.95 5.10 -8.00
C ARG A 98 -20.80 4.82 -8.97
N THR A 99 -19.61 5.32 -8.65
CA THR A 99 -18.43 5.22 -9.53
C THR A 99 -17.60 3.96 -9.27
N GLY A 100 -17.65 3.40 -8.06
CA GLY A 100 -16.75 2.36 -7.59
C GLY A 100 -15.31 2.85 -7.46
N LEU A 101 -14.45 1.99 -6.95
CA LEU A 101 -13.00 2.14 -6.97
C LEU A 101 -12.41 1.05 -7.86
N PRO A 102 -11.25 1.26 -8.48
CA PRO A 102 -10.57 0.19 -9.19
C PRO A 102 -10.41 -1.04 -8.28
N SER A 103 -10.84 -2.19 -8.74
CA SER A 103 -10.77 -3.47 -8.01
C SER A 103 -11.58 -3.54 -6.69
N LEU A 104 -12.41 -2.53 -6.39
CA LEU A 104 -13.19 -2.48 -5.16
C LEU A 104 -14.61 -1.96 -5.43
N ARG A 105 -15.63 -2.79 -5.15
CA ARG A 105 -17.00 -2.31 -5.05
C ARG A 105 -17.19 -1.62 -3.71
N TRP A 106 -17.73 -0.40 -3.76
CA TRP A 106 -18.01 0.39 -2.58
C TRP A 106 -19.51 0.40 -2.31
N TYR A 107 -19.92 -0.01 -1.11
CA TYR A 107 -21.31 0.06 -0.67
C TYR A 107 -21.48 1.24 0.30
N PRO A 108 -22.68 1.86 0.35
CA PRO A 108 -22.92 2.99 1.27
C PRO A 108 -22.59 2.66 2.72
N GLU A 109 -22.92 1.44 3.15
CA GLU A 109 -22.69 0.92 4.52
C GLU A 109 -21.22 0.80 4.89
N ASP A 110 -20.32 0.64 3.90
CA ASP A 110 -18.86 0.54 4.13
C ASP A 110 -18.27 1.90 4.55
N GLY A 111 -18.91 2.98 4.11
CA GLY A 111 -18.57 4.34 4.44
C GLY A 111 -19.36 4.91 5.63
N ASP A 112 -20.22 4.14 6.26
CA ASP A 112 -21.01 4.63 7.39
C ASP A 112 -20.13 5.06 8.56
N LEU A 113 -20.28 6.30 8.97
CA LEU A 113 -19.56 6.85 10.09
C LEU A 113 -20.18 6.34 11.41
N SER A 114 -19.38 5.69 12.23
CA SER A 114 -19.82 5.36 13.58
C SER A 114 -20.11 6.63 14.38
N ALA A 115 -21.08 6.58 15.30
CA ALA A 115 -21.38 7.70 16.19
C ALA A 115 -20.14 8.18 16.96
N ALA A 116 -19.23 7.27 17.30
CA ALA A 116 -17.96 7.59 17.93
C ALA A 116 -17.06 8.43 17.02
N THR A 117 -16.95 8.08 15.73
CA THR A 117 -16.16 8.85 14.75
C THR A 117 -16.73 10.26 14.56
N VAL A 118 -18.04 10.38 14.41
CA VAL A 118 -18.74 11.69 14.32
C VAL A 118 -18.48 12.51 15.59
N ALA A 119 -18.59 11.92 16.77
CA ALA A 119 -18.30 12.58 18.04
C ALA A 119 -16.83 13.04 18.14
N VAL A 120 -15.87 12.20 17.71
CA VAL A 120 -14.45 12.58 17.68
C VAL A 120 -14.22 13.74 16.72
N CYS A 121 -14.84 13.78 15.55
CA CYS A 121 -14.73 14.90 14.62
C CYS A 121 -15.34 16.18 15.20
N LEU A 122 -16.56 16.11 15.72
CA LEU A 122 -17.29 17.30 16.20
C LEU A 122 -16.79 17.84 17.54
N LEU A 123 -16.18 17.02 18.38
CA LEU A 123 -15.64 17.44 19.67
C LEU A 123 -14.11 17.56 19.64
N GLY A 124 -13.43 16.63 18.98
CA GLY A 124 -11.97 16.58 18.93
C GLY A 124 -11.35 17.73 18.15
N CYS A 125 -11.86 18.05 16.96
CA CYS A 125 -11.36 19.17 16.16
C CYS A 125 -11.52 20.53 16.88
N PRO A 126 -12.68 20.89 17.44
CA PRO A 126 -12.81 22.09 18.25
C PRO A 126 -11.97 22.09 19.52
N ALA A 127 -11.81 20.95 20.19
CA ALA A 127 -10.94 20.83 21.36
C ALA A 127 -9.48 21.10 20.99
N LEU A 128 -8.96 20.52 19.91
CA LEU A 128 -7.61 20.79 19.39
C LEU A 128 -7.45 22.28 19.04
N ALA A 129 -8.46 22.88 18.38
CA ALA A 129 -8.46 24.30 18.04
C ALA A 129 -8.44 25.20 19.29
N TRP A 130 -9.15 24.82 20.35
CA TRP A 130 -9.13 25.49 21.63
C TRP A 130 -7.74 25.46 22.26
N PHE A 131 -7.11 24.29 22.33
CA PHE A 131 -5.76 24.14 22.90
C PHE A 131 -4.72 24.91 22.07
N ALA A 132 -4.78 24.82 20.75
CA ALA A 132 -3.88 25.56 19.85
C ALA A 132 -4.05 27.07 19.98
N GLY A 133 -5.30 27.57 20.08
CA GLY A 133 -5.62 28.97 20.31
C GLY A 133 -5.07 29.50 21.64
N ARG A 134 -5.15 28.69 22.70
CA ARG A 134 -4.60 29.06 24.02
C ARG A 134 -3.05 29.08 24.01
N ALA A 135 -2.42 28.14 23.37
CA ALA A 135 -0.97 28.08 23.28
C ALA A 135 -0.39 29.29 22.51
N GLY A 136 -1.02 29.66 21.39
CA GLY A 136 -0.64 30.85 20.61
C GLY A 136 -0.82 32.16 21.40
N ALA A 137 -1.92 32.29 22.13
CA ALA A 137 -2.22 33.48 22.91
C ALA A 137 -1.31 33.66 24.15
N ARG A 138 -0.78 32.56 24.73
CA ARG A 138 0.21 32.64 25.84
C ARG A 138 1.49 33.33 25.39
N ALA A 139 1.99 33.02 24.21
CA ALA A 139 3.20 33.65 23.67
C ALA A 139 3.03 35.17 23.45
N ALA A 140 1.80 35.60 23.03
CA ALA A 140 1.47 37.02 22.89
C ALA A 140 1.21 37.74 24.23
N ALA A 141 0.86 36.98 25.28
CA ALA A 141 0.53 37.54 26.60
C ALA A 141 1.74 37.91 27.45
N THR A 142 2.89 37.27 27.24
CA THR A 142 4.07 37.45 28.08
C THR A 142 4.84 38.73 27.79
N THR A 143 4.73 39.34 26.60
CA THR A 143 5.49 40.54 26.24
C THR A 143 4.69 41.46 25.28
N PRO A 144 3.75 42.29 25.77
CA PRO A 144 2.93 43.17 24.93
C PRO A 144 3.73 44.32 24.28
N LEU A 145 4.86 44.70 24.88
CA LEU A 145 5.74 45.78 24.40
C LEU A 145 7.10 45.30 23.91
N ALA A 146 7.31 44.00 23.78
CA ALA A 146 8.55 43.50 23.23
C ALA A 146 8.69 43.96 21.77
N VAL A 147 9.35 45.09 21.58
CA VAL A 147 10.09 45.37 20.36
C VAL A 147 10.83 44.09 20.01
N ARG A 148 10.62 43.59 18.83
CA ARG A 148 11.23 42.35 18.32
C ARG A 148 12.77 42.46 18.51
N ARG A 149 13.26 42.10 19.70
CA ARG A 149 14.69 41.84 19.86
C ARG A 149 14.99 40.74 18.84
N VAL A 150 15.82 41.07 17.90
CA VAL A 150 16.41 40.05 17.00
C VAL A 150 17.15 39.09 17.94
N ALA A 151 16.46 38.04 18.34
CA ALA A 151 17.07 37.02 19.19
C ALA A 151 18.24 36.45 18.40
N ALA A 152 19.40 36.40 18.99
CA ALA A 152 20.57 35.76 18.39
C ALA A 152 20.15 34.37 17.88
N PRO A 153 20.59 33.94 16.69
CA PRO A 153 20.19 32.68 16.11
C PRO A 153 20.51 31.54 17.06
N ALA A 154 19.47 30.96 17.66
CA ALA A 154 19.65 29.83 18.56
C ALA A 154 19.99 28.60 17.71
N ARG A 155 21.08 27.94 17.98
CA ARG A 155 21.44 26.68 17.33
C ARG A 155 20.31 25.66 17.55
N PRO A 156 19.82 24.98 16.48
CA PRO A 156 18.82 23.94 16.65
C PRO A 156 19.30 22.83 17.57
N ALA A 157 18.40 22.28 18.40
CA ALA A 157 18.74 21.20 19.32
C ALA A 157 19.21 19.96 18.55
N ALA A 158 20.35 19.41 18.97
CA ALA A 158 20.91 18.19 18.35
C ALA A 158 20.09 16.91 18.64
N ARG A 159 19.09 16.98 19.54
CA ARG A 159 18.28 15.83 19.97
C ARG A 159 17.59 15.12 18.80
N GLY A 160 17.08 15.87 17.82
CA GLY A 160 16.48 15.30 16.61
C GLY A 160 17.48 14.50 15.77
N GLY A 161 18.71 15.01 15.62
CA GLY A 161 19.79 14.30 14.94
C GLY A 161 20.20 13.01 15.66
N LEU A 162 20.23 13.02 17.00
CA LEU A 162 20.52 11.82 17.79
C LEU A 162 19.44 10.75 17.59
N LEU A 163 18.16 11.13 17.62
CA LEU A 163 17.03 10.20 17.37
C LEU A 163 17.12 9.59 15.97
N LEU A 164 17.43 10.41 14.95
CA LEU A 164 17.63 9.92 13.59
C LEU A 164 18.79 8.92 13.52
N LEU A 165 19.92 9.21 14.13
CA LEU A 165 21.08 8.31 14.14
C LEU A 165 20.80 7.01 14.88
N CYS A 166 20.07 7.05 16.01
CA CYS A 166 19.65 5.85 16.73
C CYS A 166 18.70 4.99 15.88
N GLY A 167 17.68 5.61 15.26
CA GLY A 167 16.75 4.90 14.37
C GLY A 167 17.45 4.30 13.17
N LEU A 168 18.28 5.07 12.46
CA LEU A 168 19.09 4.59 11.34
C LEU A 168 20.09 3.51 11.76
N GLY A 169 20.68 3.61 12.94
CA GLY A 169 21.59 2.61 13.50
C GLY A 169 20.90 1.24 13.63
N ILE A 170 19.66 1.22 14.11
CA ILE A 170 18.84 0.01 14.19
C ILE A 170 18.53 -0.52 12.77
N VAL A 171 17.97 0.31 11.91
CA VAL A 171 17.57 -0.04 10.54
C VAL A 171 18.74 -0.55 9.72
N VAL A 172 19.85 0.16 9.68
CA VAL A 172 21.08 -0.23 8.97
C VAL A 172 21.72 -1.47 9.58
N GLY A 173 21.66 -1.59 10.92
CA GLY A 173 22.13 -2.79 11.63
C GLY A 173 21.41 -4.06 11.16
N TYR A 174 20.08 -4.01 11.04
CA TYR A 174 19.30 -5.15 10.53
C TYR A 174 19.59 -5.45 9.05
N CYS A 175 19.72 -4.43 8.21
CA CYS A 175 20.15 -4.60 6.82
C CYS A 175 21.56 -5.24 6.73
N GLY A 176 22.48 -4.80 7.58
CA GLY A 176 23.83 -5.32 7.63
C GLY A 176 23.92 -6.78 8.09
N LEU A 177 23.11 -7.17 9.09
CA LEU A 177 23.02 -8.56 9.55
C LEU A 177 22.51 -9.48 8.43
N ALA A 178 21.52 -9.03 7.65
CA ALA A 178 21.01 -9.80 6.52
C ALA A 178 22.05 -9.96 5.41
N LEU A 179 22.78 -8.90 5.07
CA LEU A 179 23.88 -8.96 4.10
C LEU A 179 25.02 -9.88 4.57
N ALA A 180 25.21 -10.04 5.89
CA ALA A 180 26.14 -10.98 6.48
C ALA A 180 25.62 -12.43 6.53
N GLY A 181 24.47 -12.74 5.88
CA GLY A 181 23.88 -14.09 5.85
C GLY A 181 23.23 -14.52 7.17
N ARG A 182 22.92 -13.58 8.07
CA ARG A 182 22.25 -13.81 9.36
C ARG A 182 20.97 -12.97 9.45
N PRO A 183 19.95 -13.28 8.62
CA PRO A 183 18.70 -12.51 8.67
C PRO A 183 18.04 -12.68 10.05
N ALA A 184 17.59 -11.57 10.62
CA ALA A 184 16.87 -11.59 11.87
C ALA A 184 15.44 -12.13 11.64
N SER A 185 15.00 -13.06 12.48
CA SER A 185 13.63 -13.56 12.45
C SER A 185 12.64 -12.48 12.91
N SER A 186 11.39 -12.56 12.42
CA SER A 186 10.28 -11.67 12.84
C SER A 186 9.78 -11.96 14.25
N THR A 187 10.38 -12.91 14.96
CA THR A 187 9.97 -13.37 16.29
C THR A 187 10.81 -12.77 17.40
N GLY A 188 10.29 -12.77 18.61
CA GLY A 188 11.00 -12.30 19.81
C GLY A 188 11.22 -10.78 19.83
N PRO A 189 12.39 -10.29 20.33
CA PRO A 189 12.67 -8.85 20.47
C PRO A 189 12.67 -8.09 19.15
N ASN A 190 12.96 -8.77 18.04
CA ASN A 190 13.02 -8.16 16.70
C ASN A 190 11.64 -7.64 16.24
N ALA A 191 10.56 -8.31 16.63
CA ALA A 191 9.19 -7.88 16.33
C ALA A 191 8.88 -6.47 16.85
N PHE A 192 9.57 -6.03 17.90
CA PHE A 192 9.43 -4.69 18.48
C PHE A 192 10.52 -3.74 18.02
N LEU A 193 11.78 -4.19 17.94
CA LEU A 193 12.93 -3.33 17.64
C LEU A 193 12.88 -2.75 16.23
N VAL A 194 12.44 -3.52 15.22
CA VAL A 194 12.36 -3.03 13.84
C VAL A 194 11.31 -1.94 13.69
N PRO A 195 10.04 -2.13 14.09
CA PRO A 195 9.05 -1.05 14.07
C PRO A 195 9.49 0.17 14.89
N ALA A 196 10.09 -0.04 16.05
CA ALA A 196 10.64 1.05 16.87
C ALA A 196 11.76 1.81 16.15
N GLY A 197 12.68 1.11 15.48
CA GLY A 197 13.73 1.69 14.66
C GLY A 197 13.18 2.54 13.51
N VAL A 198 12.17 2.03 12.82
CA VAL A 198 11.47 2.73 11.73
C VAL A 198 10.76 3.99 12.26
N LEU A 199 10.03 3.89 13.38
CA LEU A 199 9.37 5.04 14.01
C LEU A 199 10.37 6.09 14.48
N LEU A 200 11.47 5.67 15.11
CA LEU A 200 12.56 6.55 15.54
C LEU A 200 13.21 7.25 14.34
N THR A 201 13.38 6.53 13.23
CA THR A 201 13.93 7.12 11.99
C THR A 201 12.98 8.19 11.45
N GLY A 202 11.68 7.92 11.33
CA GLY A 202 10.68 8.87 10.86
C GLY A 202 10.57 10.10 11.76
N LEU A 203 10.44 9.90 13.06
CA LEU A 203 10.40 10.99 14.04
C LEU A 203 11.71 11.78 14.08
N GLY A 204 12.83 11.06 14.09
CA GLY A 204 14.18 11.64 14.06
C GLY A 204 14.42 12.44 12.78
N LEU A 205 13.94 11.98 11.64
CA LEU A 205 13.99 12.68 10.36
C LEU A 205 13.33 14.06 10.47
N VAL A 206 12.07 14.11 10.94
CA VAL A 206 11.32 15.37 11.12
C VAL A 206 12.03 16.33 12.09
N LEU A 207 12.43 15.82 13.24
CA LEU A 207 13.06 16.63 14.28
C LEU A 207 14.48 17.07 13.92
N SER A 208 15.17 16.36 13.03
CA SER A 208 16.51 16.71 12.55
C SER A 208 16.53 17.74 11.42
N LEU A 209 15.41 17.92 10.68
CA LEU A 209 15.35 18.84 9.54
C LEU A 209 15.84 20.26 9.85
N PRO A 210 15.49 20.90 10.99
CA PRO A 210 16.04 22.23 11.31
C PRO A 210 17.56 22.21 11.48
N LEU A 211 18.12 21.15 12.05
CA LEU A 211 19.57 20.99 12.19
C LEU A 211 20.24 20.77 10.83
N VAL A 212 19.67 19.91 10.01
CA VAL A 212 20.15 19.63 8.63
C VAL A 212 20.15 20.92 7.81
N SER A 213 19.05 21.70 7.87
CA SER A 213 18.96 22.99 7.18
C SER A 213 20.01 23.99 7.67
N TYR A 214 20.21 24.09 8.98
CA TYR A 214 21.20 24.96 9.57
C TYR A 214 22.62 24.61 9.11
N VAL A 215 22.98 23.32 9.19
CA VAL A 215 24.32 22.84 8.78
C VAL A 215 24.53 23.03 7.27
N LEU A 216 23.50 22.70 6.47
CA LEU A 216 23.54 22.91 5.01
C LEU A 216 23.71 24.38 4.67
N ALA A 217 22.87 25.25 5.26
CA ALA A 217 22.90 26.70 5.03
C ALA A 217 24.26 27.29 5.34
N ARG A 218 24.85 26.93 6.48
CA ARG A 218 26.17 27.37 6.91
C ARG A 218 27.26 26.89 5.94
N ARG A 219 27.31 25.59 5.62
CA ARG A 219 28.34 25.03 4.74
C ARG A 219 28.28 25.60 3.32
N VAL A 220 27.06 25.78 2.80
CA VAL A 220 26.87 26.34 1.46
C VAL A 220 27.21 27.83 1.44
N ALA A 221 26.77 28.60 2.46
CA ALA A 221 27.10 30.02 2.56
C ALA A 221 28.61 30.28 2.67
N ASP A 222 29.34 29.43 3.42
CA ASP A 222 30.78 29.57 3.61
C ASP A 222 31.61 29.20 2.36
N ARG A 223 31.04 28.41 1.43
CA ARG A 223 31.75 27.91 0.23
C ARG A 223 31.35 28.59 -1.07
N THR A 224 30.23 29.31 -1.10
CA THR A 224 29.71 29.87 -2.34
C THR A 224 30.19 31.27 -2.60
N GLY A 225 30.62 31.56 -3.86
CA GLY A 225 30.88 32.90 -4.36
C GLY A 225 29.64 33.62 -4.91
N SER A 226 28.48 32.91 -5.02
CA SER A 226 27.24 33.51 -5.55
C SER A 226 26.53 34.35 -4.49
N LEU A 227 26.32 35.64 -4.77
CA LEU A 227 25.59 36.53 -3.87
C LEU A 227 24.17 36.01 -3.55
N THR A 228 23.46 35.53 -4.55
CA THR A 228 22.10 35.03 -4.43
C THR A 228 22.03 33.84 -3.49
N LEU A 229 22.94 32.87 -3.65
CA LEU A 229 23.00 31.67 -2.87
C LEU A 229 23.45 31.96 -1.44
N ASN A 230 24.45 32.85 -1.28
CA ASN A 230 24.94 33.27 0.03
C ASN A 230 23.83 33.95 0.86
N LEU A 231 23.13 34.94 0.26
CA LEU A 231 22.02 35.62 0.94
C LEU A 231 20.88 34.67 1.32
N ALA A 232 20.52 33.75 0.44
CA ALA A 232 19.49 32.75 0.70
C ALA A 232 19.87 31.84 1.88
N MET A 233 21.12 31.39 1.90
CA MET A 233 21.61 30.46 2.92
C MET A 233 21.87 31.13 4.26
N ARG A 234 22.45 32.34 4.31
CA ARG A 234 22.60 33.10 5.56
C ARG A 234 21.26 33.37 6.23
N ARG A 235 20.21 33.60 5.45
CA ARG A 235 18.86 33.75 5.97
C ARG A 235 18.30 32.45 6.56
N ASN A 236 18.53 31.31 5.88
CA ASN A 236 18.15 30.00 6.43
C ASN A 236 18.95 29.61 7.68
N GLU A 237 20.19 30.11 7.81
CA GLU A 237 21.00 29.95 9.04
C GLU A 237 20.37 30.68 10.23
N VAL A 238 19.82 31.89 10.01
CA VAL A 238 19.19 32.69 11.07
C VAL A 238 17.82 32.12 11.49
N GLU A 239 17.02 31.63 10.53
CA GLU A 239 15.67 31.12 10.78
C GLU A 239 15.47 29.66 10.28
N PRO A 240 16.24 28.67 10.74
CA PRO A 240 16.20 27.32 10.19
C PRO A 240 14.86 26.62 10.43
N GLY A 241 14.22 26.87 11.57
CA GLY A 241 12.97 26.22 11.95
C GLY A 241 11.74 26.69 11.18
N SER A 242 11.78 27.87 10.58
CA SER A 242 10.63 28.41 9.85
C SER A 242 10.47 27.75 8.47
N THR A 243 11.56 27.51 7.75
CA THR A 243 11.57 26.86 6.43
C THR A 243 11.29 25.38 6.54
N MET A 244 11.85 24.72 7.57
CA MET A 244 11.77 23.27 7.70
C MET A 244 10.42 22.73 8.14
N ARG A 245 9.62 23.50 8.84
CA ARG A 245 8.26 23.10 9.21
C ARG A 245 7.34 22.89 8.01
N VAL A 246 7.55 23.66 6.95
CA VAL A 246 6.82 23.51 5.69
C VAL A 246 7.24 22.25 4.96
N VAL A 247 8.55 22.00 4.97
CA VAL A 247 9.17 20.86 4.29
C VAL A 247 8.87 19.56 5.04
N SER A 248 8.70 19.60 6.36
CA SER A 248 8.54 18.40 7.19
C SER A 248 7.33 17.56 6.81
N GLY A 249 6.21 18.18 6.40
CA GLY A 249 5.01 17.46 5.98
C GLY A 249 5.25 16.60 4.74
N LEU A 250 5.92 17.17 3.74
CA LEU A 250 6.25 16.46 2.50
C LEU A 250 7.33 15.39 2.70
N VAL A 251 8.33 15.68 3.54
CA VAL A 251 9.39 14.73 3.90
C VAL A 251 8.81 13.49 4.58
N VAL A 252 7.88 13.69 5.52
CA VAL A 252 7.21 12.59 6.20
C VAL A 252 6.33 11.80 5.25
N LEU A 253 5.62 12.49 4.36
CA LEU A 253 4.77 11.83 3.37
C LEU A 253 5.60 10.90 2.47
N VAL A 254 6.74 11.37 1.96
CA VAL A 254 7.63 10.57 1.12
C VAL A 254 8.21 9.38 1.90
N PHE A 255 8.62 9.60 3.15
CA PHE A 255 9.08 8.52 4.02
C PHE A 255 7.97 7.48 4.27
N ALA A 256 6.75 7.91 4.59
CA ALA A 256 5.61 7.02 4.83
C ALA A 256 5.17 6.30 3.54
N ALA A 257 5.23 6.98 2.38
CA ALA A 257 4.94 6.36 1.10
C ALA A 257 5.95 5.26 0.73
N SER A 258 7.24 5.46 1.05
CA SER A 258 8.25 4.40 0.88
C SER A 258 7.98 3.19 1.76
N LEU A 259 7.53 3.39 3.01
CA LEU A 259 7.13 2.28 3.89
C LEU A 259 5.88 1.55 3.38
N ALA A 260 4.88 2.30 2.93
CA ALA A 260 3.66 1.71 2.35
C ALA A 260 3.99 0.83 1.13
N GLN A 261 4.94 1.27 0.33
CA GLN A 261 5.45 0.48 -0.80
C GLN A 261 6.15 -0.79 -0.35
N GLY A 262 6.94 -0.75 0.73
CA GLY A 262 7.55 -1.95 1.32
C GLY A 262 6.50 -2.97 1.76
N VAL A 263 5.39 -2.52 2.32
CA VAL A 263 4.27 -3.41 2.67
C VAL A 263 3.66 -4.06 1.44
N LEU A 264 3.47 -3.30 0.35
CA LEU A 264 2.96 -3.84 -0.92
C LEU A 264 3.92 -4.88 -1.52
N ILE A 265 5.21 -4.58 -1.56
CA ILE A 265 6.23 -5.51 -2.07
C ILE A 265 6.23 -6.81 -1.26
N GLN A 266 6.18 -6.73 0.06
CA GLN A 266 6.13 -7.93 0.91
C GLN A 266 4.88 -8.75 0.66
N LEU A 267 3.73 -8.09 0.55
CA LEU A 267 2.47 -8.75 0.28
C LEU A 267 2.49 -9.45 -1.09
N GLU A 268 3.02 -8.78 -2.11
CA GLU A 268 3.21 -9.33 -3.44
C GLU A 268 4.18 -10.55 -3.43
N GLN A 269 5.24 -10.49 -2.64
CA GLN A 269 6.19 -11.61 -2.52
C GLN A 269 5.58 -12.83 -1.83
N VAL A 270 4.81 -12.62 -0.75
CA VAL A 270 4.13 -13.70 -0.01
C VAL A 270 3.05 -14.35 -0.86
N THR A 271 2.43 -13.59 -1.76
CA THR A 271 1.35 -14.09 -2.63
C THR A 271 1.83 -14.47 -4.03
N ARG A 272 3.14 -14.39 -4.31
CA ARG A 272 3.70 -14.90 -5.57
C ARG A 272 3.34 -16.37 -5.74
N PRO A 273 2.83 -16.74 -6.92
CA PRO A 273 2.55 -18.14 -7.20
C PRO A 273 3.84 -18.94 -7.06
N SER A 274 3.78 -20.04 -6.34
CA SER A 274 4.89 -20.98 -6.18
C SER A 274 5.19 -21.75 -7.48
N SER A 275 4.24 -21.77 -8.42
CA SER A 275 4.32 -22.42 -9.71
C SER A 275 4.13 -21.42 -10.86
N PRO A 276 4.85 -21.57 -11.99
CA PRO A 276 4.61 -20.78 -13.20
C PRO A 276 3.29 -21.15 -13.90
N VAL A 277 2.67 -22.26 -13.49
CA VAL A 277 1.41 -22.77 -14.01
C VAL A 277 0.34 -22.64 -12.93
N GLN A 278 -0.83 -22.17 -13.34
CA GLN A 278 -2.04 -22.11 -12.55
C GLN A 278 -3.02 -23.17 -13.04
N ASP A 279 -3.45 -24.03 -12.14
CA ASP A 279 -4.47 -25.02 -12.41
C ASP A 279 -5.84 -24.56 -11.90
N TYR A 280 -6.86 -24.78 -12.71
CA TYR A 280 -8.28 -24.50 -12.40
C TYR A 280 -9.02 -25.82 -12.47
N SER A 281 -9.58 -26.27 -11.37
CA SER A 281 -10.36 -27.49 -11.28
C SER A 281 -11.85 -27.16 -11.22
N LEU A 282 -12.63 -27.73 -12.12
CA LEU A 282 -14.07 -27.56 -12.20
C LEU A 282 -14.74 -28.93 -12.09
N ALA A 283 -15.76 -29.05 -11.25
CA ALA A 283 -16.56 -30.26 -11.22
C ALA A 283 -17.22 -30.49 -12.58
N LEU A 284 -17.07 -31.70 -13.12
CA LEU A 284 -17.71 -32.08 -14.39
C LEU A 284 -19.22 -32.18 -14.26
N ARG A 285 -19.73 -32.42 -13.05
CA ARG A 285 -21.15 -32.51 -12.78
C ARG A 285 -21.89 -31.25 -13.19
N GLY A 286 -22.87 -31.40 -14.07
CA GLY A 286 -23.67 -30.27 -14.59
C GLY A 286 -23.06 -29.50 -15.76
N LEU A 287 -21.85 -29.87 -16.23
CA LEU A 287 -21.27 -29.32 -17.45
C LEU A 287 -21.67 -30.12 -18.67
N THR A 288 -22.28 -29.46 -19.64
CA THR A 288 -22.55 -30.09 -20.93
C THR A 288 -21.26 -30.35 -21.72
N PRO A 289 -21.20 -31.34 -22.61
CA PRO A 289 -20.04 -31.57 -23.49
C PRO A 289 -19.61 -30.32 -24.27
N GLN A 290 -20.59 -29.49 -24.67
CA GLN A 290 -20.30 -28.22 -25.34
C GLN A 290 -19.56 -27.24 -24.41
N GLN A 291 -20.03 -27.10 -23.17
CA GLN A 291 -19.38 -26.25 -22.19
C GLN A 291 -17.95 -26.73 -21.84
N GLN A 292 -17.74 -28.05 -21.72
CA GLN A 292 -16.40 -28.61 -21.51
C GLN A 292 -15.47 -28.26 -22.68
N HIS A 293 -15.98 -28.33 -23.90
CA HIS A 293 -15.23 -27.96 -25.09
C HIS A 293 -14.94 -26.45 -25.14
N ASP A 294 -15.91 -25.60 -24.80
CA ASP A 294 -15.76 -24.16 -24.81
C ASP A 294 -14.79 -23.71 -23.68
N LEU A 295 -14.83 -24.36 -22.50
CA LEU A 295 -13.90 -24.14 -21.40
C LEU A 295 -12.44 -24.45 -21.80
N SER A 296 -12.22 -25.53 -22.55
CA SER A 296 -10.88 -25.89 -23.04
C SER A 296 -10.29 -24.87 -24.03
N ARG A 297 -11.13 -23.99 -24.61
CA ARG A 297 -10.74 -22.95 -25.57
C ARG A 297 -10.73 -21.53 -24.99
N VAL A 298 -10.96 -21.40 -23.72
CA VAL A 298 -10.88 -20.08 -23.03
C VAL A 298 -9.51 -19.46 -23.27
N PRO A 299 -9.42 -18.20 -23.68
CA PRO A 299 -8.16 -17.51 -23.88
C PRO A 299 -7.30 -17.52 -22.61
N GLY A 300 -6.04 -17.99 -22.72
CA GLY A 300 -5.13 -18.15 -21.59
C GLY A 300 -5.02 -19.60 -21.08
N VAL A 301 -5.93 -20.50 -21.44
CA VAL A 301 -5.81 -21.93 -21.19
C VAL A 301 -4.82 -22.53 -22.18
N ARG A 302 -3.77 -23.20 -21.66
CA ARG A 302 -2.70 -23.81 -22.44
C ARG A 302 -2.88 -25.32 -22.60
N ALA A 303 -3.43 -25.96 -21.57
CA ALA A 303 -3.68 -27.39 -21.54
C ALA A 303 -4.92 -27.70 -20.70
N HIS A 304 -5.54 -28.83 -20.98
CA HIS A 304 -6.66 -29.34 -20.20
C HIS A 304 -6.60 -30.86 -20.11
N ALA A 305 -7.16 -31.40 -19.05
CA ALA A 305 -7.32 -32.84 -18.84
C ALA A 305 -8.50 -33.10 -17.91
N LEU A 306 -8.93 -34.36 -17.82
CA LEU A 306 -9.94 -34.76 -16.87
C LEU A 306 -9.28 -35.62 -15.77
N LEU A 307 -9.64 -35.35 -14.53
CA LEU A 307 -9.31 -36.17 -13.38
C LEU A 307 -10.51 -36.96 -12.94
N MET A 308 -10.33 -38.24 -12.71
CA MET A 308 -11.37 -39.15 -12.22
C MET A 308 -10.84 -39.94 -11.04
N ASP A 309 -11.58 -39.96 -9.95
CA ASP A 309 -11.24 -40.80 -8.80
C ASP A 309 -11.88 -42.18 -8.94
N SER A 310 -11.14 -43.22 -8.50
CA SER A 310 -11.68 -44.56 -8.48
C SER A 310 -12.83 -44.65 -7.48
N TRP A 311 -13.88 -45.34 -7.90
CA TRP A 311 -15.00 -45.60 -7.04
C TRP A 311 -14.76 -46.88 -6.24
N VAL A 312 -15.09 -46.82 -4.95
CA VAL A 312 -15.03 -47.98 -4.05
C VAL A 312 -16.37 -48.14 -3.38
N ASP A 313 -16.89 -49.35 -3.40
CA ASP A 313 -18.12 -49.70 -2.69
C ASP A 313 -17.79 -49.91 -1.21
N LEU A 314 -18.06 -48.90 -0.39
CA LEU A 314 -17.80 -48.92 1.04
C LEU A 314 -18.65 -49.96 1.78
N ASP A 315 -19.81 -50.34 1.24
CA ASP A 315 -20.71 -51.33 1.84
C ASP A 315 -20.15 -52.78 1.73
N THR A 316 -19.18 -53.00 0.86
CA THR A 316 -18.54 -54.29 0.61
C THR A 316 -17.19 -54.46 1.30
N LEU A 317 -16.68 -53.38 1.92
CA LEU A 317 -15.38 -53.40 2.59
C LEU A 317 -15.50 -53.91 4.06
N PRO A 318 -14.52 -54.66 4.55
CA PRO A 318 -14.39 -54.93 5.98
C PRO A 318 -14.21 -53.63 6.76
N ASP A 319 -14.76 -53.57 8.00
CA ASP A 319 -14.75 -52.35 8.83
C ASP A 319 -13.37 -51.74 9.08
N ASP A 320 -12.29 -52.53 8.95
CA ASP A 320 -10.89 -52.10 9.16
C ASP A 320 -10.09 -51.92 7.84
N ALA A 321 -10.70 -52.08 6.68
CA ALA A 321 -9.98 -52.02 5.40
C ALA A 321 -9.92 -50.58 4.84
N VAL A 322 -8.73 -50.08 4.59
CA VAL A 322 -8.54 -48.86 3.82
C VAL A 322 -8.51 -49.26 2.34
N PRO A 323 -9.48 -48.81 1.53
CA PRO A 323 -9.51 -49.16 0.12
C PRO A 323 -8.37 -48.52 -0.66
N ASP A 324 -7.80 -49.28 -1.57
CA ASP A 324 -6.89 -48.72 -2.56
C ASP A 324 -7.66 -47.76 -3.45
N GLN A 325 -7.31 -46.49 -3.44
CA GLN A 325 -7.89 -45.46 -4.27
C GLN A 325 -6.84 -44.95 -5.27
N ALA A 326 -7.28 -44.68 -6.47
CA ALA A 326 -6.42 -44.11 -7.50
C ALA A 326 -7.15 -43.01 -8.25
N THR A 327 -6.44 -41.94 -8.51
CA THR A 327 -6.89 -40.85 -9.39
C THR A 327 -6.33 -41.09 -10.80
N ALA A 328 -7.20 -41.16 -11.80
CA ALA A 328 -6.83 -41.29 -13.20
C ALA A 328 -6.83 -39.93 -13.88
N LEU A 329 -5.77 -39.65 -14.61
CA LEU A 329 -5.65 -38.52 -15.51
C LEU A 329 -6.07 -38.96 -16.94
N VAL A 330 -7.20 -38.47 -17.43
CA VAL A 330 -7.64 -38.72 -18.77
C VAL A 330 -7.06 -37.66 -19.70
N ALA A 331 -5.99 -38.03 -20.40
CA ALA A 331 -5.22 -37.10 -21.23
C ALA A 331 -4.41 -37.84 -22.29
N THR A 332 -4.01 -37.12 -23.34
CA THR A 332 -2.94 -37.56 -24.24
C THR A 332 -1.57 -37.26 -23.66
N CYS A 333 -0.53 -37.92 -24.20
CA CYS A 333 0.84 -37.60 -23.78
C CYS A 333 1.22 -36.13 -24.01
N GLY A 334 0.70 -35.54 -25.08
CA GLY A 334 0.90 -34.10 -25.36
C GLY A 334 0.24 -33.20 -24.31
N GLN A 335 -0.96 -33.55 -23.84
CA GLN A 335 -1.64 -32.82 -22.76
C GLN A 335 -0.91 -32.99 -21.43
N LEU A 336 -0.46 -34.22 -21.10
CA LEU A 336 0.35 -34.45 -19.90
C LEU A 336 1.61 -33.58 -19.92
N ALA A 337 2.36 -33.58 -21.03
CA ALA A 337 3.60 -32.79 -21.16
C ALA A 337 3.36 -31.27 -20.98
N ALA A 338 2.16 -30.78 -21.32
CA ALA A 338 1.80 -29.38 -21.14
C ALA A 338 1.33 -29.05 -19.70
N LEU A 339 0.90 -30.04 -18.92
CA LEU A 339 0.42 -29.90 -17.54
C LEU A 339 1.52 -30.05 -16.49
N VAL A 340 2.62 -30.76 -16.82
CA VAL A 340 3.68 -31.07 -15.87
C VAL A 340 5.01 -30.44 -16.29
N ARG A 341 5.96 -30.39 -15.35
CA ARG A 341 7.33 -29.88 -15.65
C ARG A 341 8.05 -30.75 -16.64
N HIS A 342 7.91 -32.07 -16.47
CA HIS A 342 8.66 -33.06 -17.20
C HIS A 342 7.88 -34.36 -17.22
N SER A 343 7.91 -35.06 -18.34
CA SER A 343 7.34 -36.40 -18.49
C SER A 343 8.16 -37.21 -19.47
N GLU A 344 8.51 -38.46 -19.11
CA GLU A 344 9.26 -39.36 -19.93
C GLU A 344 8.58 -40.76 -20.01
N GLY A 345 8.71 -41.40 -21.15
CA GLY A 345 8.20 -42.74 -21.36
C GLY A 345 6.70 -42.83 -21.66
N CYS A 346 6.00 -41.70 -21.92
CA CYS A 346 4.59 -41.73 -22.27
C CYS A 346 4.38 -42.22 -23.70
N VAL A 347 3.40 -43.13 -23.89
CA VAL A 347 2.98 -43.65 -25.20
C VAL A 347 1.48 -43.50 -25.33
N ASP A 348 1.06 -42.78 -26.35
CA ASP A 348 -0.37 -42.55 -26.61
C ASP A 348 -1.14 -43.85 -26.94
N GLY A 349 -2.41 -43.87 -26.61
CA GLY A 349 -3.35 -44.92 -26.98
C GLY A 349 -3.48 -46.10 -26.01
N ARG A 350 -2.72 -46.11 -24.93
CA ARG A 350 -2.81 -47.11 -23.85
C ARG A 350 -2.68 -46.53 -22.44
N PRO A 351 -3.35 -47.12 -21.47
CA PRO A 351 -3.18 -46.71 -20.08
C PRO A 351 -1.75 -46.98 -19.59
N MET A 352 -1.20 -46.05 -18.78
CA MET A 352 0.14 -46.20 -18.19
C MET A 352 0.11 -45.71 -16.74
N ARG A 353 0.99 -46.24 -15.89
CA ARG A 353 1.15 -45.80 -14.51
C ARG A 353 1.91 -44.47 -14.47
N LEU A 354 1.44 -43.54 -13.68
CA LEU A 354 2.16 -42.29 -13.40
C LEU A 354 2.98 -42.44 -12.13
N THR A 355 4.24 -42.04 -12.18
CA THR A 355 5.17 -42.11 -11.03
C THR A 355 5.91 -40.78 -10.93
N ASP A 356 5.72 -40.07 -9.83
CA ASP A 356 6.52 -38.89 -9.49
C ASP A 356 7.58 -39.27 -8.45
N PRO A 357 8.87 -39.18 -8.75
CA PRO A 357 9.95 -39.53 -7.81
C PRO A 357 9.93 -38.69 -6.51
N ASN A 358 9.26 -37.54 -6.53
CA ASN A 358 9.17 -36.63 -5.38
C ASN A 358 7.87 -36.81 -4.59
N SER A 359 6.99 -37.73 -4.99
CA SER A 359 5.70 -38.01 -4.35
C SER A 359 5.57 -39.49 -4.01
N SER A 360 4.96 -39.78 -2.87
CA SER A 360 4.59 -41.15 -2.50
C SER A 360 3.25 -41.59 -3.08
N VAL A 361 2.53 -40.70 -3.77
CA VAL A 361 1.21 -40.99 -4.34
C VAL A 361 1.32 -42.08 -5.41
N GLY A 362 0.53 -43.15 -5.22
CA GLY A 362 0.51 -44.28 -6.14
C GLY A 362 1.75 -45.20 -6.07
N SER A 363 2.73 -44.92 -5.21
CA SER A 363 3.92 -45.76 -5.05
C SER A 363 3.59 -47.16 -4.52
N ASP A 364 2.58 -47.26 -3.67
CA ASP A 364 2.18 -48.49 -2.98
C ASP A 364 1.18 -49.34 -3.77
N LEU A 365 0.71 -48.81 -4.90
CA LEU A 365 -0.23 -49.52 -5.76
C LEU A 365 0.48 -50.58 -6.60
N ALA A 366 0.07 -51.85 -6.44
CA ALA A 366 0.71 -52.96 -7.17
C ALA A 366 0.25 -52.99 -8.64
N PRO A 367 1.15 -53.24 -9.62
CA PRO A 367 0.73 -53.50 -11.00
C PRO A 367 -0.23 -54.69 -11.05
N GLY A 368 -1.30 -54.56 -11.85
CA GLY A 368 -2.36 -55.56 -11.94
C GLY A 368 -3.56 -55.27 -11.07
N THR A 369 -3.49 -54.30 -10.15
CA THR A 369 -4.65 -53.83 -9.38
C THR A 369 -5.70 -53.26 -10.31
N ARG A 370 -6.96 -53.65 -10.09
CA ARG A 370 -8.12 -53.19 -10.91
C ARG A 370 -8.79 -52.01 -10.17
N PHE A 371 -8.95 -50.90 -10.88
CA PHE A 371 -9.67 -49.72 -10.42
C PHE A 371 -10.93 -49.53 -11.26
N THR A 372 -12.06 -49.27 -10.59
CA THR A 372 -13.34 -48.99 -11.25
C THR A 372 -13.60 -47.49 -11.22
N PHE A 373 -13.85 -46.89 -12.37
CA PHE A 373 -14.16 -45.46 -12.49
C PHE A 373 -15.60 -45.29 -12.92
N ARG A 374 -16.35 -44.39 -12.27
CA ARG A 374 -17.73 -44.06 -12.66
C ARG A 374 -17.70 -43.00 -13.76
N MET A 375 -18.53 -43.24 -14.78
CA MET A 375 -18.68 -42.33 -15.93
C MET A 375 -19.92 -41.43 -15.80
N ASP A 376 -20.88 -41.81 -14.97
CA ASP A 376 -22.11 -41.06 -14.73
C ASP A 376 -22.07 -40.43 -13.35
N GLY A 377 -22.59 -39.20 -13.16
CA GLY A 377 -22.68 -38.53 -11.86
C GLY A 377 -23.58 -39.31 -10.88
N ASP A 378 -23.33 -39.16 -9.59
CA ASP A 378 -24.18 -39.73 -8.55
C ASP A 378 -25.62 -39.24 -8.69
N GLY A 379 -26.50 -40.11 -9.20
CA GLY A 379 -27.91 -39.92 -9.04
C GLY A 379 -28.23 -39.94 -7.52
N ASP A 380 -29.18 -39.13 -7.10
CA ASP A 380 -29.66 -38.98 -5.73
C ASP A 380 -29.73 -40.33 -5.00
N GLY A 381 -28.81 -40.58 -4.04
CA GLY A 381 -28.85 -41.72 -3.11
C GLY A 381 -28.03 -42.97 -3.43
N GLY A 382 -26.93 -42.91 -4.20
CA GLY A 382 -25.89 -43.97 -4.19
C GLY A 382 -26.26 -45.33 -4.83
N LYS A 383 -27.43 -45.51 -5.43
CA LYS A 383 -27.88 -46.75 -6.12
C LYS A 383 -28.00 -46.55 -7.62
N GLY A 384 -27.16 -45.73 -8.21
CA GLY A 384 -27.18 -45.52 -9.68
C GLY A 384 -26.62 -46.73 -10.42
N THR A 385 -27.32 -47.21 -11.42
CA THR A 385 -26.82 -48.11 -12.47
C THR A 385 -25.83 -47.36 -13.38
N GLY A 386 -24.85 -46.66 -12.77
CA GLY A 386 -23.89 -45.82 -13.49
C GLY A 386 -22.98 -46.67 -14.37
N ARG A 387 -22.70 -46.20 -15.57
CA ARG A 387 -21.66 -46.81 -16.41
C ARG A 387 -20.35 -46.72 -15.72
N THR A 388 -19.65 -47.86 -15.59
CA THR A 388 -18.34 -47.95 -15.01
C THR A 388 -17.32 -48.40 -16.05
N VAL A 389 -16.07 -47.98 -15.84
CA VAL A 389 -14.94 -48.42 -16.64
C VAL A 389 -13.90 -49.00 -15.69
N ASP A 390 -13.52 -50.26 -15.94
CA ASP A 390 -12.48 -50.90 -15.22
C ASP A 390 -11.12 -50.69 -15.91
N VAL A 391 -10.17 -50.17 -15.20
CA VAL A 391 -8.77 -50.00 -15.65
C VAL A 391 -7.86 -50.82 -14.75
N VAL A 392 -7.07 -51.69 -15.36
CA VAL A 392 -6.03 -52.45 -14.67
C VAL A 392 -4.76 -51.64 -14.68
N LEU A 393 -4.17 -51.42 -13.51
CA LEU A 393 -2.92 -50.67 -13.37
C LEU A 393 -1.80 -51.38 -14.14
N PRO A 394 -1.22 -50.78 -15.20
CA PRO A 394 -0.20 -51.43 -15.99
C PRO A 394 1.15 -51.42 -15.28
N ALA A 395 2.04 -52.35 -15.69
CA ALA A 395 3.41 -52.36 -15.24
C ALA A 395 4.28 -51.29 -15.91
N GLU A 396 3.86 -50.83 -17.10
CA GLU A 396 4.54 -49.75 -17.82
C GLU A 396 4.29 -48.40 -17.12
N GLN A 397 5.37 -47.65 -16.91
CA GLN A 397 5.30 -46.41 -16.14
C GLN A 397 5.76 -45.21 -16.96
N VAL A 398 5.17 -44.08 -16.71
CA VAL A 398 5.61 -42.75 -17.11
C VAL A 398 6.19 -42.07 -15.89
N VAL A 399 7.46 -41.68 -16.00
CA VAL A 399 8.07 -40.85 -14.96
C VAL A 399 7.75 -39.41 -15.25
N TYR A 400 7.12 -38.75 -14.30
CA TYR A 400 6.77 -37.34 -14.45
C TYR A 400 7.17 -36.53 -13.21
N SER A 401 7.23 -35.24 -13.34
CA SER A 401 7.40 -34.30 -12.23
C SER A 401 6.36 -33.20 -12.34
N ALA A 402 5.43 -33.18 -11.41
CA ALA A 402 4.40 -32.18 -11.35
C ALA A 402 4.94 -30.81 -10.95
N HIS A 403 4.20 -29.76 -11.28
CA HIS A 403 4.38 -28.47 -10.64
C HIS A 403 3.93 -28.56 -9.18
N THR A 404 4.49 -27.77 -8.29
CA THR A 404 4.10 -27.76 -6.88
C THR A 404 3.59 -26.37 -6.51
N PRO A 405 2.31 -26.25 -6.13
CA PRO A 405 1.23 -27.25 -6.16
C PRO A 405 0.69 -27.49 -7.58
N SER A 406 0.03 -28.62 -7.80
CA SER A 406 -0.64 -28.96 -9.05
C SER A 406 -1.85 -29.86 -8.81
N ALA A 407 -2.91 -29.65 -9.56
CA ALA A 407 -4.11 -30.49 -9.51
C ALA A 407 -3.83 -31.93 -9.99
N VAL A 408 -2.88 -32.09 -10.90
CA VAL A 408 -2.53 -33.40 -11.47
C VAL A 408 -1.46 -34.16 -10.68
N GLY A 409 -0.92 -33.57 -9.61
CA GLY A 409 0.15 -34.18 -8.81
C GLY A 409 -0.26 -35.44 -8.04
N ASN A 410 -1.54 -35.68 -7.89
CA ASN A 410 -2.09 -36.88 -7.21
C ASN A 410 -2.54 -37.98 -8.20
N ALA A 411 -2.32 -37.82 -9.51
CA ALA A 411 -2.72 -38.82 -10.47
C ALA A 411 -1.77 -40.03 -10.43
N ALA A 412 -2.36 -41.23 -10.28
CA ALA A 412 -1.64 -42.49 -10.23
C ALA A 412 -1.52 -43.18 -11.58
N LEU A 413 -2.39 -42.86 -12.52
CA LEU A 413 -2.40 -43.43 -13.86
C LEU A 413 -2.87 -42.41 -14.91
N ILE A 414 -2.36 -42.55 -16.13
CA ILE A 414 -2.86 -41.84 -17.30
C ILE A 414 -3.69 -42.80 -18.15
N VAL A 415 -4.88 -42.35 -18.52
CA VAL A 415 -5.81 -43.10 -19.39
C VAL A 415 -6.06 -42.29 -20.66
N PRO A 416 -5.76 -42.81 -21.83
CA PRO A 416 -6.00 -42.08 -23.06
C PRO A 416 -7.54 -41.93 -23.30
N PRO A 417 -7.99 -40.78 -23.83
CA PRO A 417 -9.43 -40.57 -24.12
C PRO A 417 -10.05 -41.65 -25.01
N SER A 418 -9.27 -42.30 -25.85
CA SER A 418 -9.68 -43.40 -26.73
C SER A 418 -9.99 -44.71 -25.96
N ALA A 419 -9.55 -44.87 -24.75
CA ALA A 419 -9.84 -46.02 -23.90
C ALA A 419 -11.21 -45.90 -23.20
N LEU A 420 -11.80 -44.71 -23.22
CA LEU A 420 -13.14 -44.48 -22.68
C LEU A 420 -14.23 -44.92 -23.71
N PRO A 421 -15.38 -45.41 -23.24
CA PRO A 421 -16.48 -45.76 -24.12
C PRO A 421 -16.95 -44.58 -24.95
N ALA A 422 -17.21 -44.81 -26.24
CA ALA A 422 -17.71 -43.78 -27.14
C ALA A 422 -19.05 -43.20 -26.64
N GLY A 423 -19.16 -41.89 -26.58
CA GLY A 423 -20.37 -41.18 -26.12
C GLY A 423 -20.55 -41.10 -24.60
N ALA A 424 -19.62 -41.64 -23.84
CA ALA A 424 -19.56 -41.45 -22.40
C ALA A 424 -18.58 -40.33 -22.09
N GLY A 425 -19.07 -39.12 -21.91
CA GLY A 425 -18.28 -38.12 -21.19
C GLY A 425 -18.30 -38.45 -19.70
N PRO A 426 -17.17 -38.39 -18.99
CA PRO A 426 -17.19 -38.58 -17.54
C PRO A 426 -17.98 -37.42 -16.90
N GLU A 427 -19.12 -37.73 -16.31
CA GLU A 427 -19.90 -36.78 -15.49
C GLU A 427 -19.37 -36.68 -14.08
N ALA A 428 -18.63 -37.73 -13.65
CA ALA A 428 -17.94 -37.76 -12.34
C ALA A 428 -16.46 -37.39 -12.53
N GLY A 429 -15.98 -36.45 -11.77
CA GLY A 429 -14.58 -36.02 -11.79
C GLY A 429 -14.42 -34.51 -11.95
N LEU A 430 -13.20 -34.12 -12.23
CA LEU A 430 -12.79 -32.71 -12.37
C LEU A 430 -12.25 -32.43 -13.77
N LEU A 431 -12.68 -31.36 -14.37
CA LEU A 431 -11.99 -30.76 -15.53
C LEU A 431 -10.87 -29.87 -15.00
N VAL A 432 -9.64 -30.21 -15.31
CA VAL A 432 -8.47 -29.40 -14.99
C VAL A 432 -8.08 -28.60 -16.21
N LEU A 433 -8.02 -27.30 -16.05
CA LEU A 433 -7.50 -26.36 -17.03
C LEU A 433 -6.19 -25.80 -16.49
N ALA A 434 -5.16 -25.71 -17.30
CA ALA A 434 -3.87 -25.13 -16.91
C ALA A 434 -3.56 -23.88 -17.73
N GLY A 435 -3.15 -22.83 -17.07
CA GLY A 435 -2.76 -21.56 -17.66
C GLY A 435 -1.52 -20.98 -17.04
N SER A 436 -1.22 -19.73 -17.33
CA SER A 436 -0.16 -19.00 -16.66
C SER A 436 -0.60 -18.53 -15.27
N SER A 437 0.33 -18.51 -14.33
CA SER A 437 0.11 -17.95 -12.98
C SER A 437 0.22 -16.42 -12.93
N GLU A 438 0.46 -15.76 -14.07
CA GLU A 438 0.50 -14.30 -14.12
C GLU A 438 -0.87 -13.69 -13.79
N PRO A 439 -0.98 -12.73 -12.85
CA PRO A 439 -2.27 -12.24 -12.33
C PRO A 439 -3.23 -11.71 -13.40
N ALA A 440 -2.71 -11.10 -14.48
CA ALA A 440 -3.52 -10.61 -15.59
C ALA A 440 -4.14 -11.77 -16.39
N GLN A 441 -3.36 -12.83 -16.63
CA GLN A 441 -3.82 -14.02 -17.35
C GLN A 441 -4.77 -14.86 -16.49
N VAL A 442 -4.52 -14.97 -15.18
CA VAL A 442 -5.45 -15.63 -14.24
C VAL A 442 -6.83 -14.97 -14.30
N ARG A 443 -6.90 -13.64 -14.25
CA ARG A 443 -8.18 -12.91 -14.37
C ARG A 443 -8.85 -13.18 -15.71
N GLN A 444 -8.11 -13.14 -16.80
CA GLN A 444 -8.64 -13.40 -18.14
C GLN A 444 -9.25 -14.80 -18.25
N VAL A 445 -8.59 -15.81 -17.69
CA VAL A 445 -9.11 -17.19 -17.66
C VAL A 445 -10.36 -17.29 -16.81
N LEU A 446 -10.38 -16.69 -15.62
CA LEU A 446 -11.56 -16.66 -14.74
C LEU A 446 -12.76 -15.97 -15.38
N ASP A 447 -12.55 -14.83 -16.03
CA ASP A 447 -13.59 -14.11 -16.76
C ASP A 447 -14.13 -14.96 -17.93
N GLY A 448 -13.23 -15.68 -18.64
CA GLY A 448 -13.59 -16.59 -19.69
C GLY A 448 -14.39 -17.81 -19.19
N ILE A 449 -14.00 -18.40 -18.07
CA ILE A 449 -14.76 -19.49 -17.43
C ILE A 449 -16.15 -18.99 -16.99
N ALA A 450 -16.22 -17.83 -16.35
CA ALA A 450 -17.48 -17.23 -15.91
C ALA A 450 -18.43 -16.91 -17.09
N ALA A 451 -17.90 -16.57 -18.27
CA ALA A 451 -18.69 -16.35 -19.47
C ALA A 451 -19.34 -17.64 -20.02
N VAL A 452 -18.66 -18.78 -19.86
CA VAL A 452 -19.17 -20.10 -20.30
C VAL A 452 -20.11 -20.72 -19.25
N THR A 453 -19.72 -20.60 -17.96
CA THR A 453 -20.47 -21.19 -16.85
C THR A 453 -20.38 -20.31 -15.60
N PRO A 454 -21.36 -19.40 -15.40
CA PRO A 454 -21.32 -18.45 -14.30
C PRO A 454 -21.58 -19.07 -12.91
N ILE A 455 -22.03 -20.33 -12.84
CA ILE A 455 -22.43 -21.01 -11.60
C ILE A 455 -21.42 -22.10 -11.20
N ALA A 456 -20.40 -22.38 -12.01
CA ALA A 456 -19.44 -23.42 -11.68
C ALA A 456 -18.60 -23.06 -10.45
N GLU A 457 -18.48 -24.02 -9.53
CA GLU A 457 -17.48 -23.95 -8.47
C GLU A 457 -16.10 -24.21 -9.08
N ILE A 458 -15.21 -23.24 -8.93
CA ILE A 458 -13.84 -23.31 -9.43
C ILE A 458 -12.92 -23.44 -8.23
N GLU A 459 -12.20 -24.54 -8.16
CA GLU A 459 -11.09 -24.69 -7.23
C GLU A 459 -9.78 -24.30 -7.93
N LEU A 460 -9.02 -23.40 -7.34
CA LEU A 460 -7.72 -22.99 -7.84
C LEU A 460 -6.61 -23.66 -7.06
N VAL A 461 -5.75 -24.35 -7.80
CA VAL A 461 -4.56 -24.98 -7.25
C VAL A 461 -3.35 -24.15 -7.66
N GLY A 462 -2.70 -23.52 -6.69
CA GLY A 462 -1.46 -22.77 -6.93
C GLY A 462 -1.53 -21.27 -6.62
N VAL A 463 -2.63 -20.60 -6.86
CA VAL A 463 -2.82 -19.19 -6.51
C VAL A 463 -3.98 -19.04 -5.53
N ASN A 464 -3.73 -18.34 -4.47
CA ASN A 464 -4.82 -17.96 -3.56
C ASN A 464 -5.54 -16.73 -4.12
N ILE A 465 -6.73 -16.95 -4.75
CA ILE A 465 -7.57 -15.84 -5.28
C ILE A 465 -7.87 -14.81 -4.20
N GLN A 466 -8.14 -15.26 -2.98
CA GLN A 466 -8.41 -14.35 -1.86
C GLN A 466 -7.20 -13.45 -1.61
N GLY A 467 -5.99 -14.00 -1.70
CA GLY A 467 -4.75 -13.23 -1.62
C GLY A 467 -4.62 -12.19 -2.73
N LEU A 468 -4.91 -12.57 -3.98
CA LEU A 468 -4.86 -11.63 -5.12
C LEU A 468 -5.89 -10.50 -4.98
N GLN A 469 -7.12 -10.82 -4.56
CA GLN A 469 -8.15 -9.81 -4.30
C GLN A 469 -7.74 -8.90 -3.14
N GLN A 470 -7.20 -9.47 -2.07
CA GLN A 470 -6.70 -8.75 -0.91
C GLN A 470 -5.61 -7.75 -1.30
N ILE A 471 -4.65 -8.15 -2.15
CA ILE A 471 -3.59 -7.26 -2.65
C ILE A 471 -4.21 -6.10 -3.45
N ALA A 472 -5.11 -6.38 -4.39
CA ALA A 472 -5.72 -5.35 -5.21
C ALA A 472 -6.49 -4.31 -4.38
N VAL A 473 -7.18 -4.75 -3.31
CA VAL A 473 -7.86 -3.88 -2.35
C VAL A 473 -6.85 -3.03 -1.57
N ILE A 474 -5.80 -3.66 -1.04
CA ILE A 474 -4.77 -2.97 -0.24
C ILE A 474 -4.03 -1.95 -1.10
N GLU A 475 -3.65 -2.31 -2.32
CA GLU A 475 -3.00 -1.41 -3.29
C GLU A 475 -3.87 -0.18 -3.57
N THR A 476 -5.16 -0.39 -3.85
CA THR A 476 -6.11 0.69 -4.10
C THR A 476 -6.25 1.62 -2.89
N LEU A 477 -6.39 1.08 -1.68
CA LEU A 477 -6.52 1.87 -0.46
C LEU A 477 -5.23 2.61 -0.10
N LEU A 478 -4.06 1.99 -0.27
CA LEU A 478 -2.78 2.65 -0.05
C LEU A 478 -2.54 3.77 -1.08
N ALA A 479 -2.86 3.54 -2.36
CA ALA A 479 -2.79 4.57 -3.39
C ALA A 479 -3.69 5.76 -3.05
N LEU A 480 -4.93 5.50 -2.62
CA LEU A 480 -5.84 6.56 -2.16
C LEU A 480 -5.28 7.32 -0.95
N GLY A 481 -4.74 6.61 0.04
CA GLY A 481 -4.09 7.21 1.20
C GLY A 481 -2.88 8.07 0.82
N MET A 482 -2.05 7.63 -0.12
CA MET A 482 -0.92 8.40 -0.64
C MET A 482 -1.38 9.67 -1.36
N ILE A 483 -2.43 9.58 -2.20
CA ILE A 483 -2.99 10.74 -2.91
C ILE A 483 -3.56 11.74 -1.91
N MET A 484 -4.35 11.30 -0.92
CA MET A 484 -4.89 12.16 0.13
C MET A 484 -3.77 12.82 0.94
N GLY A 485 -2.78 12.07 1.37
CA GLY A 485 -1.61 12.60 2.09
C GLY A 485 -0.84 13.64 1.26
N LEU A 486 -0.69 13.40 -0.05
CA LEU A 486 -0.04 14.34 -0.97
C LEU A 486 -0.84 15.64 -1.11
N VAL A 487 -2.15 15.56 -1.29
CA VAL A 487 -3.02 16.75 -1.39
C VAL A 487 -2.94 17.58 -0.11
N ILE A 488 -3.03 16.93 1.06
CA ILE A 488 -2.91 17.61 2.36
C ILE A 488 -1.50 18.22 2.51
N GLY A 489 -0.45 17.47 2.17
CA GLY A 489 0.94 17.92 2.27
C GLY A 489 1.25 19.11 1.36
N VAL A 490 0.81 19.06 0.10
CA VAL A 490 0.94 20.16 -0.87
C VAL A 490 0.11 21.36 -0.42
N GLY A 491 -1.13 21.15 0.06
CA GLY A 491 -1.96 22.21 0.62
C GLY A 491 -1.28 22.91 1.80
N ALA A 492 -0.74 22.16 2.74
CA ALA A 492 0.03 22.67 3.87
C ALA A 492 1.23 23.52 3.43
N PHE A 493 1.94 23.01 2.43
CA PHE A 493 3.08 23.69 1.82
C PHE A 493 2.66 25.02 1.20
N LEU A 494 1.65 25.03 0.32
CA LEU A 494 1.16 26.24 -0.37
C LEU A 494 0.69 27.30 0.63
N VAL A 495 -0.10 26.91 1.63
CA VAL A 495 -0.59 27.80 2.68
C VAL A 495 0.59 28.44 3.42
N SER A 496 1.59 27.65 3.81
CA SER A 496 2.74 28.17 4.55
C SER A 496 3.65 29.07 3.70
N VAL A 497 3.81 28.77 2.43
CA VAL A 497 4.57 29.63 1.48
C VAL A 497 3.85 30.97 1.29
N THR A 498 2.52 30.94 1.14
CA THR A 498 1.69 32.14 0.97
C THR A 498 1.74 33.04 2.20
N ASP A 499 1.60 32.47 3.40
CA ASP A 499 1.68 33.19 4.68
C ASP A 499 3.02 33.95 4.81
N ARG A 500 4.14 33.27 4.50
CA ARG A 500 5.47 33.88 4.51
C ARG A 500 5.62 35.00 3.49
N ALA A 501 5.05 34.81 2.30
CA ALA A 501 5.13 35.82 1.25
C ALA A 501 4.36 37.08 1.68
N VAL A 502 3.23 36.93 2.37
CA VAL A 502 2.45 38.04 2.93
C VAL A 502 3.23 38.74 4.07
N GLU A 503 3.77 37.98 5.03
CA GLU A 503 4.56 38.57 6.14
C GLU A 503 5.79 39.35 5.67
N ARG A 504 6.37 38.94 4.54
CA ARG A 504 7.61 39.54 4.00
C ARG A 504 7.42 40.69 3.04
N ARG A 505 6.18 41.01 2.66
CA ARG A 505 5.91 42.09 1.68
C ARG A 505 6.58 43.40 2.03
N ALA A 506 6.47 43.86 3.28
CA ALA A 506 7.07 45.10 3.75
C ALA A 506 8.61 45.09 3.60
N HIS A 507 9.27 44.01 3.96
CA HIS A 507 10.73 43.88 3.84
C HIS A 507 11.20 43.83 2.38
N VAL A 508 10.47 43.12 1.52
CA VAL A 508 10.77 43.04 0.07
C VAL A 508 10.61 44.43 -0.57
N THR A 509 9.56 45.14 -0.20
CA THR A 509 9.32 46.52 -0.69
C THR A 509 10.45 47.46 -0.29
N ALA A 510 10.88 47.41 0.99
CA ALA A 510 11.97 48.23 1.49
C ALA A 510 13.31 47.95 0.74
N VAL A 511 13.65 46.67 0.52
CA VAL A 511 14.87 46.27 -0.19
C VAL A 511 14.78 46.64 -1.69
N THR A 512 13.59 46.58 -2.29
CA THR A 512 13.37 46.99 -3.67
C THR A 512 13.57 48.51 -3.85
N LEU A 513 13.11 49.30 -2.89
CA LEU A 513 13.32 50.75 -2.87
C LEU A 513 14.79 51.13 -2.71
N MET A 514 15.61 50.30 -2.05
CA MET A 514 17.07 50.43 -2.00
C MET A 514 17.78 50.02 -3.30
N GLY A 515 17.05 49.69 -4.37
CA GLY A 515 17.62 49.39 -5.69
C GLY A 515 17.89 47.91 -5.97
N ALA A 516 17.43 46.97 -5.16
CA ALA A 516 17.61 45.57 -5.43
C ALA A 516 16.81 45.11 -6.66
N ARG A 517 17.45 44.37 -7.57
CA ARG A 517 16.78 43.85 -8.76
C ARG A 517 15.74 42.80 -8.42
N PRO A 518 14.48 42.89 -8.93
CA PRO A 518 13.42 41.92 -8.65
C PRO A 518 13.79 40.50 -9.00
N ARG A 519 14.59 40.27 -10.05
CA ARG A 519 15.08 38.93 -10.44
C ARG A 519 15.96 38.31 -9.34
N THR A 520 16.85 39.09 -8.74
CA THR A 520 17.72 38.61 -7.63
C THR A 520 16.91 38.24 -6.42
N LEU A 521 15.90 39.05 -6.04
CA LEU A 521 15.01 38.76 -4.93
C LEU A 521 14.19 37.50 -5.14
N ARG A 522 13.67 37.29 -6.34
CA ARG A 522 12.96 36.04 -6.71
C ARG A 522 13.89 34.84 -6.61
N ALA A 523 15.09 34.93 -7.18
CA ALA A 523 16.07 33.84 -7.13
C ALA A 523 16.47 33.49 -5.68
N VAL A 524 16.68 34.48 -4.82
CA VAL A 524 16.95 34.27 -3.38
C VAL A 524 15.80 33.51 -2.71
N GLN A 525 14.54 33.90 -2.98
CA GLN A 525 13.38 33.23 -2.37
C GLN A 525 13.21 31.80 -2.87
N VAL A 526 13.36 31.56 -4.16
CA VAL A 526 13.29 30.20 -4.74
C VAL A 526 14.35 29.31 -4.10
N VAL A 527 15.60 29.74 -4.12
CA VAL A 527 16.73 28.98 -3.57
C VAL A 527 16.56 28.71 -2.07
N GLN A 528 16.05 29.69 -1.32
CA GLN A 528 15.78 29.57 0.12
C GLN A 528 14.80 28.44 0.46
N VAL A 529 13.84 28.15 -0.41
CA VAL A 529 12.83 27.10 -0.20
C VAL A 529 13.25 25.78 -0.86
N VAL A 530 13.71 25.85 -2.11
CA VAL A 530 13.97 24.67 -2.95
C VAL A 530 15.15 23.85 -2.42
N LEU A 531 16.25 24.49 -2.04
CA LEU A 531 17.45 23.75 -1.64
C LEU A 531 17.22 22.90 -0.37
N PRO A 532 16.66 23.44 0.72
CA PRO A 532 16.34 22.63 1.88
C PRO A 532 15.26 21.57 1.61
N LEU A 533 14.26 21.87 0.75
CA LEU A 533 13.24 20.93 0.34
C LEU A 533 13.85 19.74 -0.40
N ALA A 534 14.69 20.01 -1.40
CA ALA A 534 15.34 18.95 -2.18
C ALA A 534 16.20 18.03 -1.29
N VAL A 535 16.99 18.63 -0.37
CA VAL A 535 17.81 17.85 0.56
C VAL A 535 16.94 17.05 1.54
N GLY A 536 15.86 17.65 2.05
CA GLY A 536 14.91 16.97 2.93
C GLY A 536 14.23 15.77 2.26
N LEU A 537 13.78 15.94 1.01
CA LEU A 537 13.18 14.86 0.21
C LEU A 537 14.18 13.76 -0.14
N ALA A 538 15.41 14.13 -0.54
CA ALA A 538 16.48 13.15 -0.78
C ALA A 538 16.78 12.31 0.47
N LEU A 539 16.85 12.97 1.63
CA LEU A 539 17.04 12.29 2.91
C LEU A 539 15.85 11.38 3.25
N ALA A 540 14.61 11.82 2.95
CA ALA A 540 13.41 11.01 3.15
C ALA A 540 13.41 9.75 2.29
N LEU A 541 13.78 9.87 1.01
CA LEU A 541 13.90 8.72 0.10
C LEU A 541 14.95 7.72 0.59
N VAL A 542 16.12 8.19 1.01
CA VAL A 542 17.18 7.32 1.53
C VAL A 542 16.75 6.63 2.84
N CYS A 543 16.23 7.40 3.80
CA CYS A 543 15.77 6.85 5.07
C CYS A 543 14.57 5.92 4.89
N GLY A 544 13.64 6.27 3.96
CA GLY A 544 12.48 5.47 3.61
C GLY A 544 12.89 4.13 3.00
N LYS A 545 13.81 4.15 2.04
CA LYS A 545 14.30 2.91 1.40
C LYS A 545 15.05 2.00 2.38
N LEU A 546 15.84 2.56 3.28
CA LEU A 546 16.50 1.77 4.33
C LEU A 546 15.49 1.16 5.30
N ALA A 547 14.49 1.93 5.72
CA ALA A 547 13.44 1.46 6.60
C ALA A 547 12.57 0.37 5.94
N GLU A 548 12.19 0.56 4.67
CA GLU A 548 11.52 -0.43 3.82
C GLU A 548 12.35 -1.73 3.74
N SER A 549 13.64 -1.61 3.40
CA SER A 549 14.53 -2.76 3.27
C SER A 549 14.66 -3.54 4.59
N SER A 550 14.76 -2.85 5.73
CA SER A 550 14.81 -3.53 7.03
C SER A 550 13.51 -4.26 7.36
N TYR A 551 12.37 -3.71 6.96
CA TYR A 551 11.06 -4.34 7.11
C TYR A 551 10.93 -5.61 6.25
N LEU A 552 11.31 -5.55 4.97
CA LEU A 552 11.28 -6.69 4.06
C LEU A 552 12.16 -7.85 4.55
N ILE A 553 13.38 -7.56 4.97
CA ILE A 553 14.31 -8.55 5.51
C ILE A 553 13.75 -9.25 6.74
N THR A 554 13.15 -8.50 7.66
CA THR A 554 12.58 -9.06 8.89
C THR A 554 11.34 -9.90 8.60
N GLY A 555 10.61 -9.58 7.54
CA GLY A 555 9.47 -10.37 7.03
C GLY A 555 9.87 -11.63 6.26
N GLY A 556 11.18 -11.93 6.14
CA GLY A 556 11.69 -13.09 5.39
C GLY A 556 11.74 -12.88 3.87
N SER A 557 11.57 -11.64 3.42
CA SER A 557 11.61 -11.28 2.01
C SER A 557 13.00 -10.79 1.60
N GLU A 558 13.34 -10.91 0.33
CA GLU A 558 14.60 -10.38 -0.20
C GLU A 558 14.54 -8.86 -0.40
N ILE A 559 15.71 -8.21 -0.30
CA ILE A 559 15.84 -6.78 -0.64
C ILE A 559 15.62 -6.64 -2.15
N GLN A 560 14.49 -6.07 -2.53
CA GLN A 560 14.24 -5.75 -3.92
C GLN A 560 14.44 -4.25 -4.17
N TRP A 561 15.20 -3.96 -5.22
CA TRP A 561 15.22 -2.63 -5.82
C TRP A 561 14.02 -2.54 -6.75
N ASP A 562 12.90 -2.04 -6.22
CA ASP A 562 11.74 -1.80 -7.05
C ASP A 562 12.05 -0.74 -8.12
N THR A 563 12.00 -1.19 -9.38
CA THR A 563 12.26 -0.34 -10.55
C THR A 563 11.07 0.56 -10.89
N ALA A 564 9.90 0.29 -10.35
CA ALA A 564 8.68 1.06 -10.62
C ALA A 564 8.37 2.09 -9.52
N GLY A 565 8.34 1.71 -8.27
CA GLY A 565 7.86 2.55 -7.17
C GLY A 565 8.86 3.61 -6.72
N LEU A 566 10.14 3.28 -6.58
CA LEU A 566 11.17 4.25 -6.21
C LEU A 566 11.31 5.39 -7.24
N PRO A 567 11.34 5.13 -8.56
CA PRO A 567 11.30 6.18 -9.58
C PRO A 567 10.03 7.04 -9.51
N VAL A 568 8.87 6.45 -9.25
CA VAL A 568 7.60 7.20 -9.09
C VAL A 568 7.66 8.13 -7.89
N LEU A 569 8.15 7.66 -6.74
CA LEU A 569 8.34 8.49 -5.55
C LEU A 569 9.38 9.60 -5.79
N ALA A 570 10.46 9.31 -6.49
CA ALA A 570 11.45 10.31 -6.86
C ALA A 570 10.86 11.35 -7.82
N ALA A 571 10.10 10.93 -8.84
CA ALA A 571 9.42 11.82 -9.78
C ALA A 571 8.37 12.68 -9.07
N ALA A 572 7.57 12.10 -8.17
CA ALA A 572 6.61 12.83 -7.33
C ALA A 572 7.32 13.88 -6.46
N SER A 573 8.48 13.54 -5.87
CA SER A 573 9.30 14.46 -5.08
C SER A 573 9.82 15.63 -5.93
N VAL A 574 10.27 15.35 -7.15
CA VAL A 574 10.68 16.41 -8.12
C VAL A 574 9.47 17.26 -8.52
N GLY A 575 8.31 16.65 -8.77
CA GLY A 575 7.06 17.36 -9.06
C GLY A 575 6.66 18.31 -7.93
N VAL A 576 6.77 17.89 -6.67
CA VAL A 576 6.53 18.74 -5.51
C VAL A 576 7.50 19.92 -5.45
N VAL A 577 8.79 19.71 -5.74
CA VAL A 577 9.78 20.80 -5.83
C VAL A 577 9.40 21.78 -6.93
N ALA A 578 8.97 21.28 -8.10
CA ALA A 578 8.53 22.12 -9.22
C ALA A 578 7.28 22.96 -8.85
N VAL A 579 6.29 22.36 -8.22
CA VAL A 579 5.09 23.06 -7.71
C VAL A 579 5.49 24.11 -6.68
N ALA A 580 6.43 23.81 -5.80
CA ALA A 580 6.98 24.77 -4.84
C ALA A 580 7.60 25.97 -5.53
N VAL A 581 8.41 25.76 -6.58
CA VAL A 581 9.02 26.83 -7.39
C VAL A 581 7.94 27.68 -8.04
N LEU A 582 6.99 27.04 -8.75
CA LEU A 582 5.91 27.72 -9.45
C LEU A 582 5.01 28.53 -8.50
N GLY A 583 4.70 27.99 -7.35
CA GLY A 583 3.88 28.65 -6.33
C GLY A 583 4.55 29.87 -5.69
N THR A 584 5.88 29.95 -5.68
CA THR A 584 6.62 31.10 -5.14
C THR A 584 6.79 32.26 -6.14
N LEU A 585 6.75 31.98 -7.47
CA LEU A 585 7.00 32.97 -8.52
C LEU A 585 5.99 34.14 -8.57
N PRO A 586 4.66 33.93 -8.51
CA PRO A 586 3.69 35.03 -8.64
C PRO A 586 3.63 35.96 -7.43
N LEU A 587 4.14 35.52 -6.27
CA LEU A 587 4.05 36.29 -5.02
C LEU A 587 5.06 37.45 -4.95
N VAL A 588 6.10 37.44 -5.79
CA VAL A 588 7.18 38.47 -5.80
C VAL A 588 6.98 39.52 -6.88
N GLY A 589 5.97 39.38 -7.75
CA GLY A 589 5.81 40.25 -8.93
C GLY A 589 4.68 41.28 -8.89
N ARG A 590 3.85 41.29 -7.83
CA ARG A 590 2.72 42.22 -7.74
C ARG A 590 3.15 43.58 -7.15
N ARG A 591 2.65 44.63 -7.75
CA ARG A 591 2.87 46.08 -7.59
C ARG A 591 3.37 46.50 -6.20
N ILE A 592 4.41 47.32 -6.19
CA ILE A 592 4.89 48.08 -5.04
C ILE A 592 3.71 48.93 -4.54
N ASP A 593 3.25 48.66 -3.35
CA ASP A 593 2.21 49.44 -2.71
C ASP A 593 2.87 50.39 -1.70
N PRO A 594 2.92 51.70 -2.03
CA PRO A 594 3.57 52.73 -1.19
C PRO A 594 2.88 52.89 0.17
N GLU A 595 1.61 52.50 0.28
CA GLU A 595 0.85 52.64 1.56
C GLU A 595 1.32 51.67 2.66
N LEU A 596 1.97 50.55 2.26
CA LEU A 596 2.54 49.58 3.21
C LEU A 596 3.72 50.14 4.03
N ILE A 597 4.39 51.15 3.52
CA ILE A 597 5.54 51.82 4.18
C ILE A 597 5.07 52.88 5.18
N ARG A 598 3.86 53.43 4.97
CA ARG A 598 3.30 54.51 5.78
C ARG A 598 2.61 54.00 7.06
N ARG A 599 2.48 52.66 7.20
CA ARG A 599 1.78 52.00 8.30
C ARG A 599 2.68 51.41 9.39
N ASP A 600 3.98 51.49 9.27
CA ASP A 600 4.96 51.21 10.31
C ASP A 600 5.44 52.54 10.91
#